data_b5ef5972de52a97634588ce65f30b960
#
_entry.id   b5ef5972de52a97634588ce65f30b960
#
_cell.length_a   1.000
_cell.length_b   1.000
_cell.length_c   1.000
_cell.angle_alpha   90.00
_cell.angle_beta   90.00
_cell.angle_gamma   90.00
#
_symmetry.space_group_name_H-M   'P 1'
#
loop_
_entity.id
_entity.type
_entity.pdbx_description
1 polymer ?
#
loop_
_entity_poly.entity_id
_entity_poly.type
_entity_poly.pdbx_seq_one_letter_code
_entity_poly.pdbx_strand_id
1 'polypeptide(L)'
;EIKMKGRGCFCFCKHHTRIAMKKIYINGPYDVEIKEVPIPTPGPGEILIKTQYTGISSGTEMMLYCGTFPNFKLKKWPQWTDYPVCPGYELVGTVVAIGEENVAFGDKSQLDSLQPKSDVLIKKASDFKIGDRVISLGEHAEYACLPAEFVTKIPDNVSSEEATLAVLGNTAMQAVRRGAVEFGDTVVVIGAGILGYLVAVEAKIAGAGRVIVIDKDNRRLEVAKESGADLVLNPDETDIVRSVKDYNGILADVVFEATGARGTEQTALDLVRDRGRVVIVGWHTDCMNFQFGDFYFKEVTLMATRACGPEAGLPYAYVRWTSDRMRDYAMDLIAQGKISGKFFKPSMFKPEEIVQVYEMIAKRDPRIGMQAMLKWD
;
A
#
# COMPACT_ATOMS: atom_id res chain seq x y z
N GLU A 1 41.37 48.17 39.98
CA GLU A 1 41.22 47.11 40.95
C GLU A 1 39.74 46.77 41.11
N ILE A 2 39.24 45.70 40.50
CA ILE A 2 38.10 44.93 41.03
C ILE A 2 38.20 43.52 40.49
N LYS A 3 38.19 42.58 41.38
CA LYS A 3 38.41 41.16 41.19
C LYS A 3 37.27 40.45 40.47
N MET A 4 37.61 39.65 39.45
CA MET A 4 36.77 38.58 38.95
C MET A 4 36.71 37.40 39.93
N LYS A 5 35.52 36.87 40.17
CA LYS A 5 35.30 35.46 40.58
C LYS A 5 33.94 34.97 40.07
N GLY A 6 33.96 33.82 39.45
CA GLY A 6 32.75 33.09 39.17
C GLY A 6 32.82 32.26 37.88
N ARG A 7 33.58 31.16 37.83
CA ARG A 7 33.51 30.18 36.75
C ARG A 7 32.23 29.36 36.92
N GLY A 8 31.28 29.55 36.04
CA GLY A 8 30.19 28.58 35.80
C GLY A 8 30.48 27.81 34.52
N CYS A 9 30.89 26.55 34.69
CA CYS A 9 31.00 25.64 33.54
C CYS A 9 29.60 25.32 33.02
N PHE A 10 29.15 26.02 31.98
CA PHE A 10 28.01 25.57 31.21
C PHE A 10 28.48 24.49 30.27
N CYS A 11 28.18 23.25 30.63
CA CYS A 11 28.28 22.09 29.74
C CYS A 11 27.23 22.28 28.64
N PHE A 12 27.61 22.88 27.51
CA PHE A 12 26.79 22.82 26.29
C PHE A 12 26.82 21.37 25.77
N CYS A 13 25.83 20.60 26.15
CA CYS A 13 25.44 19.45 25.34
C CYS A 13 25.10 19.98 23.94
N LYS A 14 26.06 19.90 23.03
CA LYS A 14 25.81 20.10 21.60
C LYS A 14 24.88 18.99 21.11
N HIS A 15 23.59 19.18 21.27
CA HIS A 15 22.63 18.51 20.39
C HIS A 15 22.91 19.07 19.01
N HIS A 16 23.65 18.33 18.21
CA HIS A 16 23.74 18.59 16.77
C HIS A 16 22.34 18.35 16.24
N THR A 17 21.57 19.41 16.06
CA THR A 17 20.32 19.36 15.31
C THR A 17 20.73 18.94 13.90
N ARG A 18 20.42 17.71 13.52
CA ARG A 18 20.69 17.19 12.18
C ARG A 18 19.91 18.03 11.19
N ILE A 19 20.60 18.77 10.32
CA ILE A 19 20.00 19.73 9.39
C ILE A 19 19.57 19.03 8.10
N ALA A 20 20.11 17.83 7.82
CA ALA A 20 19.87 17.07 6.61
C ALA A 20 19.41 15.65 6.91
N MET A 21 18.65 15.08 5.98
CA MET A 21 18.13 13.72 6.01
C MET A 21 18.50 12.97 4.72
N LYS A 22 18.58 11.65 4.81
CA LYS A 22 18.72 10.77 3.64
C LYS A 22 17.37 10.59 2.94
N LYS A 23 17.38 10.64 1.61
CA LYS A 23 16.21 10.39 0.76
C LYS A 23 16.65 9.63 -0.49
N ILE A 24 15.85 8.65 -0.91
CA ILE A 24 16.13 7.81 -2.06
C ILE A 24 15.51 8.43 -3.31
N TYR A 25 16.29 8.43 -4.39
CA TYR A 25 15.89 8.87 -5.73
C TYR A 25 16.18 7.81 -6.77
N ILE A 26 15.32 7.70 -7.76
CA ILE A 26 15.59 7.01 -9.01
C ILE A 26 15.79 8.10 -10.06
N ASN A 27 17.02 8.24 -10.58
CA ASN A 27 17.40 9.31 -11.53
C ASN A 27 17.13 8.91 -12.98
N GLY A 28 16.98 7.63 -13.24
CA GLY A 28 16.74 7.02 -14.55
C GLY A 28 16.58 5.51 -14.42
N PRO A 29 16.32 4.79 -15.52
CA PRO A 29 16.23 3.34 -15.47
C PRO A 29 17.52 2.72 -14.90
N TYR A 30 17.35 1.90 -13.85
CA TYR A 30 18.41 1.21 -13.11
C TYR A 30 19.42 2.15 -12.39
N ASP A 31 19.09 3.43 -12.24
CA ASP A 31 19.93 4.44 -11.58
C ASP A 31 19.27 4.93 -10.30
N VAL A 32 19.74 4.43 -9.16
CA VAL A 32 19.23 4.73 -7.82
C VAL A 32 20.30 5.38 -6.97
N GLU A 33 19.96 6.46 -6.31
CA GLU A 33 20.87 7.26 -5.49
C GLU A 33 20.24 7.64 -4.16
N ILE A 34 21.05 7.68 -3.11
CA ILE A 34 20.67 8.27 -1.81
C ILE A 34 21.27 9.66 -1.73
N LYS A 35 20.43 10.67 -1.56
CA LYS A 35 20.86 12.08 -1.41
C LYS A 35 20.61 12.57 0.02
N GLU A 36 21.49 13.44 0.47
CA GLU A 36 21.22 14.27 1.65
C GLU A 36 20.44 15.51 1.22
N VAL A 37 19.29 15.72 1.83
CA VAL A 37 18.41 16.85 1.58
C VAL A 37 18.00 17.50 2.92
N PRO A 38 17.60 18.79 2.94
CA PRO A 38 17.13 19.41 4.17
C PRO A 38 15.93 18.66 4.77
N ILE A 39 15.87 18.58 6.10
CA ILE A 39 14.69 18.08 6.81
C ILE A 39 13.56 19.10 6.60
N PRO A 40 12.37 18.69 6.12
CA PRO A 40 11.26 19.61 5.91
C PRO A 40 10.71 20.14 7.24
N THR A 41 10.17 21.34 7.21
CA THR A 41 9.44 21.94 8.33
C THR A 41 7.94 21.85 8.03
N PRO A 42 7.12 21.29 8.92
CA PRO A 42 5.69 21.14 8.66
C PRO A 42 5.00 22.51 8.63
N GLY A 43 4.23 22.74 7.57
CA GLY A 43 3.32 23.85 7.45
C GLY A 43 1.98 23.59 8.16
N PRO A 44 1.04 24.55 8.11
CA PRO A 44 -0.28 24.39 8.72
C PRO A 44 -1.01 23.14 8.22
N GLY A 45 -1.50 22.31 9.13
CA GLY A 45 -2.19 21.06 8.80
C GLY A 45 -1.29 19.89 8.44
N GLU A 46 0.03 20.07 8.42
CA GLU A 46 1.01 19.02 8.12
C GLU A 46 1.63 18.43 9.39
N ILE A 47 2.13 17.22 9.25
CA ILE A 47 2.79 16.45 10.30
C ILE A 47 4.15 16.01 9.78
N LEU A 48 5.21 16.27 10.59
CA LEU A 48 6.54 15.73 10.34
C LEU A 48 6.69 14.38 11.06
N ILE A 49 7.00 13.36 10.30
CA ILE A 49 7.17 11.98 10.75
C ILE A 49 8.64 11.61 10.62
N LYS A 50 9.25 11.11 11.71
CA LYS A 50 10.53 10.41 11.65
C LYS A 50 10.25 8.97 11.26
N THR A 51 10.82 8.55 10.15
CA THR A 51 10.60 7.22 9.57
C THR A 51 11.28 6.13 10.40
N GLN A 52 10.57 5.02 10.60
CA GLN A 52 11.09 3.80 11.18
C GLN A 52 11.21 2.69 10.13
N TYR A 53 10.18 2.52 9.31
CA TYR A 53 10.15 1.54 8.22
C TYR A 53 9.53 2.13 6.97
N THR A 54 9.99 1.67 5.80
CA THR A 54 9.27 1.86 4.53
C THR A 54 9.20 0.55 3.77
N GLY A 55 8.00 0.22 3.27
CA GLY A 55 7.76 -0.95 2.44
C GLY A 55 8.13 -0.69 0.98
N ILE A 56 8.77 -1.67 0.33
CA ILE A 56 9.12 -1.61 -1.10
C ILE A 56 8.07 -2.36 -1.91
N SER A 57 7.48 -1.68 -2.88
CA SER A 57 6.54 -2.27 -3.81
C SER A 57 7.25 -3.02 -4.94
N SER A 58 7.11 -4.34 -4.94
CA SER A 58 7.65 -5.18 -6.02
C SER A 58 6.97 -4.99 -7.39
N GLY A 59 5.83 -4.31 -7.43
CA GLY A 59 5.13 -3.94 -8.66
C GLY A 59 5.51 -2.53 -9.13
N THR A 60 4.93 -1.52 -8.50
CA THR A 60 5.03 -0.12 -8.92
C THR A 60 6.46 0.40 -8.93
N GLU A 61 7.23 0.15 -7.87
CA GLU A 61 8.60 0.65 -7.80
C GLU A 61 9.54 -0.05 -8.78
N MET A 62 9.29 -1.33 -9.08
CA MET A 62 10.05 -2.01 -10.13
C MET A 62 9.77 -1.42 -11.51
N MET A 63 8.56 -0.96 -11.78
CA MET A 63 8.27 -0.24 -13.03
C MET A 63 8.99 1.11 -13.08
N LEU A 64 9.07 1.84 -11.95
CA LEU A 64 9.87 3.07 -11.85
C LEU A 64 11.35 2.77 -12.07
N TYR A 65 11.88 1.74 -11.40
CA TYR A 65 13.29 1.33 -11.51
C TYR A 65 13.67 0.86 -12.90
N CYS A 66 12.80 0.09 -13.57
CA CYS A 66 13.07 -0.42 -14.93
C CYS A 66 12.70 0.58 -16.04
N GLY A 67 12.12 1.73 -15.74
CA GLY A 67 11.71 2.73 -16.75
C GLY A 67 10.44 2.38 -17.53
N THR A 68 9.64 1.43 -17.04
CA THR A 68 8.44 0.95 -17.71
C THR A 68 7.14 1.51 -17.12
N PHE A 69 7.24 2.44 -16.15
CA PHE A 69 6.06 2.98 -15.50
C PHE A 69 5.16 3.75 -16.47
N PRO A 70 3.91 3.32 -16.67
CA PRO A 70 3.07 3.88 -17.71
C PRO A 70 2.81 5.38 -17.60
N ASN A 71 2.84 5.94 -16.39
CA ASN A 71 2.61 7.37 -16.21
C ASN A 71 3.73 8.26 -16.83
N PHE A 72 4.92 7.71 -17.07
CA PHE A 72 5.95 8.41 -17.84
C PHE A 72 5.47 8.81 -19.25
N LYS A 73 4.57 8.03 -19.83
CA LYS A 73 3.94 8.32 -21.13
C LYS A 73 2.58 8.99 -20.99
N LEU A 74 1.77 8.51 -20.06
CA LEU A 74 0.36 8.93 -19.94
C LEU A 74 0.19 10.30 -19.30
N LYS A 75 1.10 10.70 -18.39
CA LYS A 75 1.04 11.98 -17.64
C LYS A 75 -0.34 12.22 -16.97
N LYS A 76 -0.99 11.14 -16.50
CA LYS A 76 -2.34 11.21 -15.91
C LYS A 76 -2.33 11.55 -14.42
N TRP A 77 -1.21 11.25 -13.72
CA TRP A 77 -1.03 11.56 -12.33
C TRP A 77 0.04 12.62 -12.14
N PRO A 78 -0.08 13.50 -11.15
CA PRO A 78 0.92 14.54 -10.91
C PRO A 78 2.26 13.97 -10.41
N GLN A 79 2.24 12.80 -9.79
CA GLN A 79 3.44 12.13 -9.27
C GLN A 79 4.07 11.22 -10.33
N TRP A 80 5.39 11.08 -10.28
CA TRP A 80 6.17 10.15 -11.10
C TRP A 80 5.90 10.29 -12.61
N THR A 81 5.92 11.52 -13.09
CA THR A 81 5.76 11.80 -14.53
C THR A 81 7.06 11.71 -15.29
N ASP A 82 8.17 12.06 -14.64
CA ASP A 82 9.52 12.10 -15.22
C ASP A 82 10.55 11.83 -14.13
N TYR A 83 11.75 11.40 -14.53
CA TYR A 83 12.89 11.31 -13.63
C TYR A 83 13.48 12.69 -13.31
N PRO A 84 14.08 12.89 -12.12
CA PRO A 84 14.18 11.94 -11.02
C PRO A 84 12.85 11.77 -10.29
N VAL A 85 12.60 10.57 -9.77
CA VAL A 85 11.44 10.27 -8.92
C VAL A 85 11.86 9.86 -7.52
N CYS A 86 11.04 10.18 -6.52
CA CYS A 86 11.19 9.65 -5.16
C CYS A 86 10.24 8.45 -5.02
N PRO A 87 10.76 7.22 -4.87
CA PRO A 87 9.95 6.03 -4.71
C PRO A 87 9.45 5.88 -3.27
N GLY A 88 8.52 4.94 -3.07
CA GLY A 88 7.92 4.63 -1.79
C GLY A 88 6.55 5.28 -1.59
N TYR A 89 5.71 4.59 -0.83
CA TYR A 89 4.37 5.05 -0.41
C TYR A 89 3.83 4.25 0.79
N GLU A 90 4.70 3.54 1.48
CA GLU A 90 4.37 2.76 2.68
C GLU A 90 5.37 3.14 3.77
N LEU A 91 5.06 4.19 4.54
CA LEU A 91 5.96 4.74 5.56
C LEU A 91 5.34 4.58 6.94
N VAL A 92 6.05 3.91 7.84
CA VAL A 92 5.74 3.84 9.26
C VAL A 92 6.77 4.64 10.04
N GLY A 93 6.33 5.44 10.99
CA GLY A 93 7.20 6.24 11.82
C GLY A 93 6.52 6.85 13.03
N THR A 94 7.19 7.86 13.60
CA THR A 94 6.72 8.57 14.79
C THR A 94 6.60 10.05 14.49
N VAL A 95 5.52 10.66 14.94
CA VAL A 95 5.30 12.10 14.83
C VAL A 95 6.34 12.85 15.67
N VAL A 96 7.11 13.75 15.06
CA VAL A 96 8.16 14.52 15.73
C VAL A 96 7.92 16.03 15.71
N ALA A 97 7.08 16.53 14.80
CA ALA A 97 6.60 17.90 14.81
C ALA A 97 5.22 18.00 14.14
N ILE A 98 4.47 19.00 14.49
CA ILE A 98 3.14 19.31 13.96
C ILE A 98 3.15 20.78 13.55
N GLY A 99 2.73 21.07 12.33
CA GLY A 99 2.60 22.43 11.84
C GLY A 99 1.49 23.18 12.59
N GLU A 100 1.81 24.36 13.07
CA GLU A 100 0.82 25.21 13.76
C GLU A 100 -0.29 25.60 12.78
N GLU A 101 -1.54 25.43 13.18
CA GLU A 101 -2.66 26.00 12.45
C GLU A 101 -2.53 27.53 12.57
N ASN A 102 -2.25 28.22 11.48
CA ASN A 102 -2.41 29.66 11.45
C ASN A 102 -3.89 29.96 11.69
N VAL A 103 -4.21 30.41 12.89
CA VAL A 103 -5.51 31.05 13.16
C VAL A 103 -5.50 32.34 12.38
N ALA A 104 -5.91 32.28 11.11
CA ALA A 104 -6.13 33.49 10.33
C ALA A 104 -7.15 34.34 11.12
N PHE A 105 -6.78 35.57 11.41
CA PHE A 105 -7.69 36.59 11.92
C PHE A 105 -8.80 36.81 10.88
N GLY A 106 -9.87 36.06 11.00
CA GLY A 106 -11.08 36.16 10.19
C GLY A 106 -12.13 35.25 10.83
N ASP A 107 -13.30 35.82 11.04
CA ASP A 107 -14.41 35.18 11.74
C ASP A 107 -14.72 33.79 11.14
N LYS A 108 -14.15 32.73 11.73
CA LYS A 108 -14.39 31.33 11.34
C LYS A 108 -15.90 30.96 11.37
N SER A 109 -16.71 31.72 12.13
CA SER A 109 -18.15 31.44 12.27
C SER A 109 -18.92 31.64 10.97
N GLN A 110 -18.45 32.50 10.06
CA GLN A 110 -19.10 32.73 8.75
C GLN A 110 -18.66 31.71 7.68
N LEU A 111 -17.43 31.21 7.70
CA LEU A 111 -16.97 30.18 6.77
C LEU A 111 -17.54 28.79 7.13
N ASP A 112 -17.65 28.46 8.42
CA ASP A 112 -18.23 27.19 8.88
C ASP A 112 -19.74 27.11 8.61
N SER A 113 -20.43 28.23 8.45
CA SER A 113 -21.85 28.25 8.09
C SER A 113 -22.12 28.01 6.59
N LEU A 114 -21.14 28.18 5.75
CA LEU A 114 -21.23 28.00 4.28
C LEU A 114 -20.68 26.63 3.82
N GLN A 115 -19.97 25.91 4.66
CA GLN A 115 -19.61 24.54 4.36
C GLN A 115 -20.83 23.66 4.66
N PRO A 116 -21.25 22.79 3.70
CA PRO A 116 -22.22 21.76 4.06
C PRO A 116 -21.63 21.01 5.23
N LYS A 117 -22.44 20.77 6.29
CA LYS A 117 -22.09 19.88 7.41
C LYS A 117 -21.81 18.52 6.78
N SER A 118 -20.60 18.35 6.27
CA SER A 118 -20.17 17.07 5.76
C SER A 118 -19.86 16.21 6.98
N ASP A 119 -20.52 15.07 7.08
CA ASP A 119 -20.16 14.00 8.05
C ASP A 119 -18.77 13.41 7.74
N VAL A 120 -17.91 14.19 7.09
CA VAL A 120 -16.55 13.81 6.73
C VAL A 120 -15.65 14.13 7.91
N LEU A 121 -15.25 13.11 8.63
CA LEU A 121 -14.15 13.19 9.58
C LEU A 121 -12.84 13.35 8.78
N ILE A 122 -12.55 14.56 8.34
CA ILE A 122 -11.22 14.90 7.79
C ILE A 122 -10.29 14.99 8.99
N LYS A 123 -9.26 14.15 9.00
CA LYS A 123 -8.21 14.19 10.02
C LYS A 123 -7.50 15.54 9.98
N LYS A 124 -7.32 16.14 11.14
CA LYS A 124 -6.61 17.40 11.33
C LYS A 124 -5.27 17.14 12.01
N ALA A 125 -4.33 18.04 11.85
CA ALA A 125 -3.05 17.98 12.56
C ALA A 125 -3.24 17.96 14.09
N SER A 126 -4.27 18.63 14.61
CA SER A 126 -4.66 18.63 16.03
C SER A 126 -5.12 17.26 16.56
N ASP A 127 -5.46 16.30 15.69
CA ASP A 127 -5.81 14.94 16.12
C ASP A 127 -4.56 14.12 16.51
N PHE A 128 -3.37 14.62 16.21
CA PHE A 128 -2.10 13.95 16.46
C PHE A 128 -1.30 14.66 17.56
N LYS A 129 -0.39 13.93 18.20
CA LYS A 129 0.57 14.43 19.16
C LYS A 129 1.98 13.92 18.85
N ILE A 130 2.98 14.65 19.31
CA ILE A 130 4.38 14.21 19.23
C ILE A 130 4.49 12.88 19.99
N GLY A 131 5.14 11.90 19.36
CA GLY A 131 5.29 10.54 19.88
C GLY A 131 4.23 9.55 19.36
N ASP A 132 3.16 10.00 18.68
CA ASP A 132 2.20 9.08 18.06
C ASP A 132 2.90 8.22 17.00
N ARG A 133 2.69 6.91 17.05
CA ARG A 133 3.09 5.98 15.98
C ARG A 133 2.08 6.07 14.86
N VAL A 134 2.58 6.19 13.62
CA VAL A 134 1.72 6.45 12.47
C VAL A 134 2.19 5.71 11.22
N ILE A 135 1.23 5.44 10.32
CA ILE A 135 1.49 5.01 8.95
C ILE A 135 0.97 6.07 7.97
N SER A 136 1.66 6.24 6.86
CA SER A 136 1.33 7.23 5.84
C SER A 136 1.80 6.82 4.45
N LEU A 137 1.43 7.61 3.44
CA LEU A 137 1.85 7.45 2.04
C LEU A 137 3.20 8.16 1.77
N GLY A 138 4.15 8.04 2.69
CA GLY A 138 5.47 8.68 2.57
C GLY A 138 6.44 7.93 1.68
N GLU A 139 7.35 8.67 1.08
CA GLU A 139 8.45 8.19 0.25
C GLU A 139 9.56 7.54 1.09
N HIS A 140 10.52 6.87 0.44
CA HIS A 140 11.71 6.34 1.13
C HIS A 140 12.65 7.48 1.56
N ALA A 141 12.45 7.97 2.78
CA ALA A 141 13.22 9.06 3.38
C ALA A 141 13.27 8.92 4.91
N GLU A 142 14.29 9.48 5.57
CA GLU A 142 14.40 9.47 7.04
C GLU A 142 13.29 10.29 7.73
N TYR A 143 12.74 11.30 7.04
CA TYR A 143 11.61 12.10 7.50
C TYR A 143 10.64 12.33 6.35
N ALA A 144 9.37 12.38 6.66
CA ALA A 144 8.31 12.76 5.74
C ALA A 144 7.44 13.84 6.34
N CYS A 145 7.10 14.87 5.55
CA CYS A 145 6.17 15.91 5.94
C CYS A 145 4.91 15.76 5.08
N LEU A 146 3.78 15.50 5.71
CA LEU A 146 2.55 15.11 5.02
C LEU A 146 1.32 15.77 5.65
N PRO A 147 0.30 16.10 4.85
CA PRO A 147 -1.01 16.50 5.38
C PRO A 147 -1.60 15.40 6.29
N ALA A 148 -2.22 15.82 7.37
CA ALA A 148 -2.77 14.91 8.40
C ALA A 148 -3.79 13.90 7.85
N GLU A 149 -4.52 14.25 6.79
CA GLU A 149 -5.49 13.36 6.14
C GLU A 149 -4.88 12.09 5.54
N PHE A 150 -3.57 12.14 5.19
CA PHE A 150 -2.85 10.98 4.68
C PHE A 150 -2.18 10.14 5.76
N VAL A 151 -2.39 10.48 7.02
CA VAL A 151 -1.75 9.82 8.17
C VAL A 151 -2.79 9.02 8.95
N THR A 152 -2.41 7.80 9.37
CA THR A 152 -3.24 6.91 10.19
C THR A 152 -2.46 6.53 11.45
N LYS A 153 -3.09 6.65 12.64
CA LYS A 153 -2.47 6.20 13.90
C LYS A 153 -2.36 4.69 13.93
N ILE A 154 -1.28 4.21 14.52
CA ILE A 154 -1.05 2.78 14.77
C ILE A 154 -1.45 2.48 16.21
N PRO A 155 -2.41 1.58 16.46
CA PRO A 155 -2.78 1.11 17.79
C PRO A 155 -1.61 0.45 18.52
N ASP A 156 -1.61 0.50 19.86
CA ASP A 156 -0.52 -0.03 20.68
C ASP A 156 -0.30 -1.54 20.50
N ASN A 157 -1.37 -2.29 20.21
CA ASN A 157 -1.33 -3.73 19.97
C ASN A 157 -0.90 -4.15 18.57
N VAL A 158 -0.55 -3.20 17.69
CA VAL A 158 -0.06 -3.44 16.32
C VAL A 158 1.43 -3.11 16.26
N SER A 159 2.24 -4.02 15.77
CA SER A 159 3.68 -3.74 15.53
C SER A 159 3.86 -2.78 14.36
N SER A 160 5.01 -2.11 14.32
CA SER A 160 5.32 -1.17 13.22
C SER A 160 5.47 -1.90 11.89
N GLU A 161 5.97 -3.13 11.90
CA GLU A 161 6.10 -3.97 10.72
C GLU A 161 4.73 -4.37 10.17
N GLU A 162 3.81 -4.82 11.03
CA GLU A 162 2.45 -5.19 10.62
C GLU A 162 1.64 -4.00 10.11
N ALA A 163 1.88 -2.83 10.68
CA ALA A 163 1.18 -1.60 10.28
C ALA A 163 1.38 -1.26 8.80
N THR A 164 2.52 -1.66 8.18
CA THR A 164 2.77 -1.41 6.75
C THR A 164 1.71 -2.06 5.86
N LEU A 165 1.10 -3.17 6.32
CA LEU A 165 0.03 -3.86 5.60
C LEU A 165 -1.21 -2.98 5.36
N ALA A 166 -1.43 -1.92 6.15
CA ALA A 166 -2.64 -1.10 6.02
C ALA A 166 -2.70 -0.32 4.70
N VAL A 167 -1.57 0.05 4.09
CA VAL A 167 -1.55 0.74 2.80
C VAL A 167 -1.97 -0.21 1.67
N LEU A 168 -1.39 -1.39 1.62
CA LEU A 168 -1.77 -2.41 0.63
C LEU A 168 -3.14 -3.03 0.96
N GLY A 169 -3.52 -3.12 2.23
CA GLY A 169 -4.87 -3.48 2.67
C GLY A 169 -5.93 -2.55 2.10
N ASN A 170 -5.69 -1.22 2.10
CA ASN A 170 -6.56 -0.30 1.38
C ASN A 170 -6.74 -0.69 -0.10
N THR A 171 -5.64 -1.03 -0.79
CA THR A 171 -5.69 -1.42 -2.22
C THR A 171 -6.43 -2.73 -2.42
N ALA A 172 -6.21 -3.72 -1.56
CA ALA A 172 -6.92 -5.00 -1.59
C ALA A 172 -8.41 -4.81 -1.31
N MET A 173 -8.76 -4.00 -0.31
CA MET A 173 -10.15 -3.67 0.01
C MET A 173 -10.87 -3.00 -1.15
N GLN A 174 -10.21 -2.08 -1.84
CA GLN A 174 -10.76 -1.47 -3.05
C GLN A 174 -11.04 -2.52 -4.12
N ALA A 175 -10.14 -3.49 -4.31
CA ALA A 175 -10.33 -4.59 -5.26
C ALA A 175 -11.54 -5.47 -4.86
N VAL A 176 -11.61 -5.92 -3.62
CA VAL A 176 -12.70 -6.76 -3.11
C VAL A 176 -14.06 -6.04 -3.24
N ARG A 177 -14.10 -4.74 -2.94
CA ARG A 177 -15.31 -3.93 -3.10
C ARG A 177 -15.71 -3.75 -4.55
N ARG A 178 -14.75 -3.55 -5.46
CA ARG A 178 -15.01 -3.48 -6.91
C ARG A 178 -15.51 -4.81 -7.45
N GLY A 179 -14.96 -5.92 -6.95
CA GLY A 179 -15.41 -7.27 -7.28
C GLY A 179 -16.80 -7.61 -6.72
N ALA A 180 -17.38 -6.75 -5.86
CA ALA A 180 -18.68 -6.95 -5.23
C ALA A 180 -18.82 -8.37 -4.67
N VAL A 181 -17.83 -8.80 -3.88
CA VAL A 181 -17.85 -10.13 -3.24
C VAL A 181 -19.04 -10.22 -2.30
N GLU A 182 -19.84 -11.28 -2.45
CA GLU A 182 -21.04 -11.54 -1.70
C GLU A 182 -20.94 -12.81 -0.85
N PHE A 183 -21.88 -12.99 0.05
CA PHE A 183 -21.95 -14.18 0.90
C PHE A 183 -22.04 -15.47 0.05
N GLY A 184 -21.09 -16.36 0.27
CA GLY A 184 -21.06 -17.67 -0.37
C GLY A 184 -20.34 -17.69 -1.71
N ASP A 185 -19.93 -16.54 -2.25
CA ASP A 185 -19.15 -16.49 -3.50
C ASP A 185 -17.90 -17.39 -3.42
N THR A 186 -17.59 -18.04 -4.52
CA THR A 186 -16.29 -18.67 -4.74
C THR A 186 -15.37 -17.66 -5.41
N VAL A 187 -14.30 -17.33 -4.72
CA VAL A 187 -13.30 -16.35 -5.16
C VAL A 187 -12.02 -17.08 -5.55
N VAL A 188 -11.46 -16.72 -6.71
CA VAL A 188 -10.12 -17.12 -7.13
C VAL A 188 -9.22 -15.90 -7.12
N VAL A 189 -8.01 -16.02 -6.55
CA VAL A 189 -6.97 -14.99 -6.59
C VAL A 189 -5.77 -15.56 -7.34
N ILE A 190 -5.40 -14.93 -8.45
CA ILE A 190 -4.21 -15.27 -9.23
C ILE A 190 -3.06 -14.37 -8.77
N GLY A 191 -2.05 -14.99 -8.20
CA GLY A 191 -0.90 -14.32 -7.56
C GLY A 191 -1.02 -14.29 -6.03
N ALA A 192 -0.08 -14.94 -5.34
CA ALA A 192 0.02 -14.98 -3.88
C ALA A 192 1.14 -14.07 -3.34
N GLY A 193 1.47 -12.98 -4.04
CA GLY A 193 2.27 -11.88 -3.50
C GLY A 193 1.51 -11.15 -2.40
N ILE A 194 2.13 -10.15 -1.78
CA ILE A 194 1.52 -9.43 -0.65
C ILE A 194 0.12 -8.89 -0.96
N LEU A 195 -0.09 -8.34 -2.16
CA LEU A 195 -1.39 -7.80 -2.55
C LEU A 195 -2.44 -8.92 -2.74
N GLY A 196 -2.08 -10.00 -3.45
CA GLY A 196 -2.99 -11.15 -3.61
C GLY A 196 -3.31 -11.85 -2.28
N TYR A 197 -2.34 -11.94 -1.38
CA TYR A 197 -2.56 -12.39 -0.01
C TYR A 197 -3.64 -11.55 0.70
N LEU A 198 -3.51 -10.22 0.67
CA LEU A 198 -4.48 -9.32 1.31
C LEU A 198 -5.86 -9.42 0.64
N VAL A 199 -5.92 -9.51 -0.70
CA VAL A 199 -7.19 -9.73 -1.43
C VAL A 199 -7.86 -11.03 -0.97
N ALA A 200 -7.11 -12.12 -0.82
CA ALA A 200 -7.66 -13.41 -0.37
C ALA A 200 -8.23 -13.33 1.04
N VAL A 201 -7.49 -12.73 1.98
CA VAL A 201 -7.93 -12.54 3.37
C VAL A 201 -9.16 -11.63 3.43
N GLU A 202 -9.15 -10.51 2.73
CA GLU A 202 -10.25 -9.55 2.75
C GLU A 202 -11.50 -10.06 2.00
N ALA A 203 -11.35 -10.91 0.98
CA ALA A 203 -12.47 -11.60 0.36
C ALA A 203 -13.19 -12.54 1.37
N LYS A 204 -12.42 -13.26 2.20
CA LYS A 204 -13.01 -14.03 3.31
C LYS A 204 -13.76 -13.14 4.30
N ILE A 205 -13.17 -12.02 4.70
CA ILE A 205 -13.81 -11.06 5.61
C ILE A 205 -15.09 -10.48 4.99
N ALA A 206 -15.13 -10.29 3.67
CA ALA A 206 -16.29 -9.79 2.94
C ALA A 206 -17.42 -10.82 2.82
N GLY A 207 -17.16 -12.11 3.09
CA GLY A 207 -18.18 -13.15 3.09
C GLY A 207 -18.00 -14.23 2.01
N ALA A 208 -16.87 -14.27 1.30
CA ALA A 208 -16.59 -15.35 0.35
C ALA A 208 -16.71 -16.72 1.05
N GLY A 209 -17.51 -17.62 0.47
CA GLY A 209 -17.69 -18.97 0.98
C GLY A 209 -16.44 -19.81 0.76
N ARG A 210 -15.77 -19.61 -0.36
CA ARG A 210 -14.52 -20.28 -0.73
C ARG A 210 -13.52 -19.28 -1.32
N VAL A 211 -12.26 -19.38 -0.92
CA VAL A 211 -11.14 -18.62 -1.49
C VAL A 211 -10.08 -19.60 -1.98
N ILE A 212 -9.78 -19.53 -3.27
CA ILE A 212 -8.79 -20.34 -3.97
C ILE A 212 -7.65 -19.43 -4.40
N VAL A 213 -6.42 -19.78 -4.07
CA VAL A 213 -5.25 -18.97 -4.41
C VAL A 213 -4.34 -19.73 -5.36
N ILE A 214 -3.87 -19.04 -6.42
CA ILE A 214 -3.05 -19.61 -7.47
C ILE A 214 -1.73 -18.85 -7.54
N ASP A 215 -0.60 -19.54 -7.44
CA ASP A 215 0.75 -18.98 -7.64
C ASP A 215 1.71 -20.09 -8.10
N LYS A 216 2.82 -19.70 -8.75
CA LYS A 216 3.90 -20.62 -9.13
C LYS A 216 4.89 -20.89 -7.99
N ASP A 217 4.91 -20.04 -6.96
CA ASP A 217 5.79 -20.18 -5.79
C ASP A 217 5.07 -20.92 -4.65
N ASN A 218 5.44 -22.18 -4.45
CA ASN A 218 4.85 -23.02 -3.41
C ASN A 218 5.02 -22.45 -1.99
N ARG A 219 6.08 -21.66 -1.72
CA ARG A 219 6.27 -21.00 -0.42
C ARG A 219 5.17 -19.95 -0.17
N ARG A 220 4.79 -19.21 -1.22
CA ARG A 220 3.68 -18.25 -1.14
C ARG A 220 2.33 -18.94 -1.00
N LEU A 221 2.16 -20.09 -1.67
CA LEU A 221 0.96 -20.91 -1.54
C LEU A 221 0.81 -21.49 -0.13
N GLU A 222 1.91 -21.87 0.53
CA GLU A 222 1.88 -22.27 1.95
C GLU A 222 1.36 -21.14 2.84
N VAL A 223 1.89 -19.91 2.68
CA VAL A 223 1.41 -18.74 3.41
C VAL A 223 -0.08 -18.50 3.15
N ALA A 224 -0.53 -18.58 1.91
CA ALA A 224 -1.94 -18.42 1.57
C ALA A 224 -2.82 -19.48 2.25
N LYS A 225 -2.39 -20.74 2.26
CA LYS A 225 -3.08 -21.85 2.92
C LYS A 225 -3.17 -21.65 4.44
N GLU A 226 -2.06 -21.31 5.07
CA GLU A 226 -2.01 -21.04 6.53
C GLU A 226 -2.87 -19.84 6.92
N SER A 227 -3.05 -18.89 6.00
CA SER A 227 -3.86 -17.69 6.20
C SER A 227 -5.35 -17.89 5.95
N GLY A 228 -5.76 -19.10 5.60
CA GLY A 228 -7.18 -19.47 5.46
C GLY A 228 -7.71 -19.58 4.03
N ALA A 229 -6.85 -19.66 3.01
CA ALA A 229 -7.28 -20.11 1.69
C ALA A 229 -7.79 -21.56 1.74
N ASP A 230 -8.95 -21.81 1.14
CA ASP A 230 -9.58 -23.14 1.17
C ASP A 230 -8.88 -24.13 0.23
N LEU A 231 -8.31 -23.61 -0.86
CA LEU A 231 -7.53 -24.36 -1.82
C LEU A 231 -6.39 -23.51 -2.35
N VAL A 232 -5.22 -24.12 -2.55
CA VAL A 232 -4.07 -23.49 -3.20
C VAL A 232 -3.62 -24.33 -4.37
N LEU A 233 -3.29 -23.70 -5.50
CA LEU A 233 -2.97 -24.39 -6.75
C LEU A 233 -1.72 -23.80 -7.39
N ASN A 234 -0.78 -24.68 -7.76
CA ASN A 234 0.36 -24.32 -8.59
C ASN A 234 0.05 -24.68 -10.06
N PRO A 235 -0.01 -23.67 -10.97
CA PRO A 235 -0.35 -23.92 -12.38
C PRO A 235 0.72 -24.71 -13.14
N ASP A 236 1.94 -24.80 -12.64
CA ASP A 236 3.01 -25.58 -13.23
C ASP A 236 2.91 -27.10 -12.81
N GLU A 237 2.08 -27.41 -11.81
CA GLU A 237 1.92 -28.75 -11.23
C GLU A 237 0.54 -29.38 -11.50
N THR A 238 -0.48 -28.55 -11.80
CA THR A 238 -1.86 -29.04 -11.96
C THR A 238 -2.66 -28.26 -12.98
N ASP A 239 -3.67 -28.89 -13.56
CA ASP A 239 -4.70 -28.21 -14.35
C ASP A 239 -5.62 -27.41 -13.41
N ILE A 240 -5.36 -26.11 -13.32
CA ILE A 240 -6.06 -25.22 -12.39
C ILE A 240 -7.55 -25.09 -12.70
N VAL A 241 -7.94 -25.09 -13.99
CA VAL A 241 -9.35 -24.96 -14.40
C VAL A 241 -10.14 -26.19 -13.95
N ARG A 242 -9.59 -27.36 -14.21
CA ARG A 242 -10.16 -28.63 -13.78
C ARG A 242 -10.23 -28.71 -12.25
N SER A 243 -9.14 -28.34 -11.58
CA SER A 243 -9.06 -28.39 -10.10
C SER A 243 -10.11 -27.49 -9.43
N VAL A 244 -10.35 -26.28 -9.98
CA VAL A 244 -11.40 -25.39 -9.47
C VAL A 244 -12.78 -25.99 -9.69
N LYS A 245 -13.07 -26.56 -10.86
CA LYS A 245 -14.34 -27.23 -11.15
C LYS A 245 -14.56 -28.45 -10.26
N ASP A 246 -13.55 -29.27 -10.10
CA ASP A 246 -13.65 -30.50 -9.28
C ASP A 246 -13.87 -30.14 -7.78
N TYR A 247 -13.27 -29.07 -7.31
CA TYR A 247 -13.41 -28.61 -5.93
C TYR A 247 -14.75 -27.90 -5.65
N ASN A 248 -15.22 -27.08 -6.58
CA ASN A 248 -16.38 -26.20 -6.36
C ASN A 248 -17.65 -26.67 -7.10
N GLY A 249 -17.53 -27.62 -8.03
CA GLY A 249 -18.62 -28.05 -8.94
C GLY A 249 -18.85 -27.10 -10.12
N ILE A 250 -18.38 -25.86 -10.03
CA ILE A 250 -18.47 -24.80 -11.03
C ILE A 250 -17.23 -23.90 -10.95
N LEU A 251 -16.99 -23.07 -11.98
CA LEU A 251 -15.96 -22.03 -11.94
C LEU A 251 -16.30 -20.92 -10.95
N ALA A 252 -15.35 -20.00 -10.70
CA ALA A 252 -15.44 -18.96 -9.68
C ALA A 252 -16.47 -17.86 -10.02
N ASP A 253 -17.11 -17.31 -9.00
CA ASP A 253 -17.97 -16.14 -9.09
C ASP A 253 -17.16 -14.87 -9.38
N VAL A 254 -16.02 -14.74 -8.71
CA VAL A 254 -15.11 -13.61 -8.84
C VAL A 254 -13.67 -14.11 -8.97
N VAL A 255 -12.96 -13.58 -9.95
CA VAL A 255 -11.52 -13.82 -10.13
C VAL A 255 -10.76 -12.52 -10.01
N PHE A 256 -9.79 -12.47 -9.11
CA PHE A 256 -8.86 -11.35 -8.95
C PHE A 256 -7.53 -11.69 -9.62
N GLU A 257 -7.12 -10.89 -10.60
CA GLU A 257 -5.81 -10.96 -11.19
C GLU A 257 -4.88 -9.98 -10.47
N ALA A 258 -3.96 -10.49 -9.65
CA ALA A 258 -3.08 -9.70 -8.78
C ALA A 258 -1.59 -9.79 -9.17
N THR A 259 -1.26 -10.36 -10.32
CA THR A 259 0.13 -10.55 -10.76
C THR A 259 0.61 -9.45 -11.70
N GLY A 260 -0.26 -8.91 -12.56
CA GLY A 260 0.11 -8.05 -13.66
C GLY A 260 0.98 -8.74 -14.72
N ALA A 261 1.06 -10.08 -14.70
CA ALA A 261 1.86 -10.84 -15.64
C ALA A 261 1.10 -11.06 -16.95
N ARG A 262 1.84 -11.09 -18.06
CA ARG A 262 1.25 -11.34 -19.38
C ARG A 262 0.61 -12.74 -19.46
N GLY A 263 -0.61 -12.82 -19.95
CA GLY A 263 -1.36 -14.06 -20.16
C GLY A 263 -2.25 -14.47 -18.97
N THR A 264 -2.10 -13.84 -17.81
CA THR A 264 -2.94 -14.13 -16.65
C THR A 264 -4.36 -13.56 -16.79
N GLU A 265 -4.54 -12.61 -17.67
CA GLU A 265 -5.86 -12.10 -18.07
C GLU A 265 -6.72 -13.19 -18.75
N GLN A 266 -6.12 -14.03 -19.62
CA GLN A 266 -6.82 -15.19 -20.19
C GLN A 266 -7.10 -16.22 -19.12
N THR A 267 -6.12 -16.51 -18.27
CA THR A 267 -6.30 -17.43 -17.14
C THR A 267 -7.47 -17.02 -16.25
N ALA A 268 -7.64 -15.70 -16.02
CA ALA A 268 -8.76 -15.20 -15.25
C ALA A 268 -10.11 -15.45 -15.94
N LEU A 269 -10.18 -15.32 -17.27
CA LEU A 269 -11.37 -15.65 -18.04
C LEU A 269 -11.68 -17.16 -18.08
N ASP A 270 -10.63 -18.00 -18.07
CA ASP A 270 -10.80 -19.46 -18.04
C ASP A 270 -11.37 -19.93 -16.70
N LEU A 271 -11.05 -19.25 -15.60
CA LEU A 271 -11.41 -19.60 -14.23
C LEU A 271 -12.75 -19.01 -13.77
N VAL A 272 -13.26 -17.98 -14.44
CA VAL A 272 -14.54 -17.36 -14.10
C VAL A 272 -15.71 -18.09 -14.73
N ARG A 273 -16.81 -18.26 -13.99
CA ARG A 273 -18.06 -18.82 -14.52
C ARG A 273 -18.77 -17.84 -15.49
N ASP A 274 -19.79 -18.35 -16.16
CA ASP A 274 -20.73 -17.50 -16.93
C ASP A 274 -21.33 -16.44 -16.02
N ARG A 275 -21.39 -15.21 -16.54
CA ARG A 275 -21.84 -14.01 -15.80
C ARG A 275 -21.07 -13.71 -14.52
N GLY A 276 -19.86 -14.25 -14.40
CA GLY A 276 -18.96 -13.94 -13.30
C GLY A 276 -18.22 -12.62 -13.49
N ARG A 277 -17.35 -12.29 -12.57
CA ARG A 277 -16.63 -11.03 -12.52
C ARG A 277 -15.12 -11.28 -12.51
N VAL A 278 -14.38 -10.56 -13.34
CA VAL A 278 -12.91 -10.53 -13.34
C VAL A 278 -12.46 -9.14 -12.94
N VAL A 279 -11.63 -9.05 -11.91
CA VAL A 279 -11.06 -7.80 -11.40
C VAL A 279 -9.56 -7.79 -11.64
N ILE A 280 -9.10 -6.87 -12.48
CA ILE A 280 -7.68 -6.64 -12.72
C ILE A 280 -7.15 -5.74 -11.60
N VAL A 281 -6.31 -6.31 -10.76
CA VAL A 281 -5.67 -5.66 -9.60
C VAL A 281 -4.20 -5.40 -9.91
N GLY A 282 -3.53 -6.37 -10.53
CA GLY A 282 -2.16 -6.25 -10.99
C GLY A 282 -2.05 -5.22 -12.10
N TRP A 283 -0.93 -4.47 -12.14
CA TRP A 283 -0.70 -3.50 -13.19
C TRP A 283 -0.06 -4.18 -14.40
N HIS A 284 -0.80 -4.19 -15.51
CA HIS A 284 -0.28 -4.66 -16.80
C HIS A 284 0.40 -3.51 -17.54
N THR A 285 1.66 -3.69 -17.91
CA THR A 285 2.48 -2.68 -18.61
C THR A 285 2.22 -2.66 -20.12
N ASP A 286 1.65 -3.74 -20.64
CA ASP A 286 1.35 -3.96 -22.07
C ASP A 286 -0.15 -4.05 -22.33
N CYS A 287 -0.49 -4.23 -23.62
CA CYS A 287 -1.86 -4.55 -24.00
C CYS A 287 -2.24 -5.91 -23.43
N MET A 288 -3.46 -6.00 -22.90
CA MET A 288 -4.07 -7.27 -22.50
C MET A 288 -4.50 -8.05 -23.73
N ASN A 289 -4.21 -9.34 -23.74
CA ASN A 289 -4.60 -10.25 -24.82
C ASN A 289 -5.41 -11.41 -24.25
N PHE A 290 -6.67 -11.52 -24.66
CA PHE A 290 -7.54 -12.63 -24.30
C PHE A 290 -8.47 -12.99 -25.46
N GLN A 291 -9.03 -14.21 -25.43
CA GLN A 291 -9.97 -14.69 -26.41
C GLN A 291 -11.31 -13.97 -26.22
N PHE A 292 -11.65 -13.07 -27.16
CA PHE A 292 -12.87 -12.28 -27.08
C PHE A 292 -14.12 -13.17 -27.03
N GLY A 293 -14.12 -14.33 -27.69
CA GLY A 293 -15.22 -15.30 -27.65
C GLY A 293 -15.56 -15.74 -26.25
N ASP A 294 -14.56 -16.09 -25.43
CA ASP A 294 -14.76 -16.54 -24.04
C ASP A 294 -15.37 -15.41 -23.21
N PHE A 295 -14.86 -14.22 -23.36
CA PHE A 295 -15.40 -13.02 -22.69
C PHE A 295 -16.88 -12.77 -23.09
N TYR A 296 -17.17 -12.82 -24.40
CA TYR A 296 -18.48 -12.51 -24.95
C TYR A 296 -19.53 -13.57 -24.59
N PHE A 297 -19.23 -14.86 -24.84
CA PHE A 297 -20.20 -15.94 -24.61
C PHE A 297 -20.45 -16.24 -23.14
N LYS A 298 -19.47 -16.03 -22.26
CA LYS A 298 -19.67 -16.12 -20.82
C LYS A 298 -20.37 -14.89 -20.23
N GLU A 299 -20.60 -13.81 -21.00
CA GLU A 299 -21.14 -12.52 -20.49
C GLU A 299 -20.37 -12.00 -19.25
N VAL A 300 -19.02 -12.09 -19.27
CA VAL A 300 -18.16 -11.73 -18.14
C VAL A 300 -18.14 -10.23 -17.91
N THR A 301 -18.22 -9.80 -16.67
CA THR A 301 -17.90 -8.43 -16.28
C THR A 301 -16.41 -8.29 -16.02
N LEU A 302 -15.69 -7.58 -16.89
CA LEU A 302 -14.27 -7.27 -16.71
C LEU A 302 -14.12 -5.86 -16.17
N MET A 303 -13.39 -5.69 -15.06
CA MET A 303 -13.17 -4.39 -14.45
C MET A 303 -11.74 -4.25 -13.94
N ALA A 304 -11.26 -3.02 -13.83
CA ALA A 304 -9.99 -2.72 -13.19
C ALA A 304 -10.22 -2.02 -11.86
N THR A 305 -9.26 -2.14 -10.97
CA THR A 305 -9.19 -1.37 -9.74
C THR A 305 -7.95 -0.49 -9.76
N ARG A 306 -8.13 0.78 -9.44
CA ARG A 306 -7.01 1.68 -9.18
C ARG A 306 -6.56 1.46 -7.74
N ALA A 307 -5.24 1.41 -7.52
CA ALA A 307 -4.68 1.45 -6.17
C ALA A 307 -5.26 2.63 -5.38
N CYS A 308 -5.43 2.47 -4.09
CA CYS A 308 -5.95 3.47 -3.16
C CYS A 308 -7.42 3.90 -3.35
N GLY A 309 -8.11 3.54 -4.45
CA GLY A 309 -9.51 3.91 -4.63
C GLY A 309 -9.75 5.42 -4.82
N PRO A 310 -10.93 5.93 -4.42
CA PRO A 310 -11.27 7.35 -4.46
C PRO A 310 -10.41 8.19 -3.52
N GLU A 311 -10.23 9.46 -3.87
CA GLU A 311 -9.42 10.40 -3.10
C GLU A 311 -9.94 10.56 -1.66
N ALA A 312 -9.03 10.95 -0.75
CA ALA A 312 -9.36 11.31 0.62
C ALA A 312 -10.29 12.55 0.67
N GLY A 313 -11.00 12.69 1.77
CA GLY A 313 -11.80 13.89 2.04
C GLY A 313 -13.11 14.02 1.24
N LEU A 314 -13.46 13.07 0.35
CA LEU A 314 -14.73 13.12 -0.35
C LEU A 314 -15.91 12.89 0.61
N PRO A 315 -17.06 13.61 0.44
CA PRO A 315 -18.22 13.50 1.31
C PRO A 315 -18.78 12.09 1.37
N TYR A 316 -19.06 11.57 2.58
CA TYR A 316 -19.57 10.22 2.83
C TYR A 316 -20.88 9.95 2.09
N ALA A 317 -21.74 10.94 1.97
CA ALA A 317 -23.02 10.82 1.27
C ALA A 317 -22.87 10.43 -0.21
N TYR A 318 -21.75 10.80 -0.84
CA TYR A 318 -21.48 10.53 -2.26
C TYR A 318 -20.46 9.39 -2.45
N VAL A 319 -19.45 9.32 -1.56
CA VAL A 319 -18.40 8.30 -1.61
C VAL A 319 -18.18 7.74 -0.20
N ARG A 320 -18.85 6.63 0.08
CA ARG A 320 -18.76 5.98 1.39
C ARG A 320 -17.34 5.56 1.76
N TRP A 321 -16.58 5.06 0.81
CA TRP A 321 -15.26 4.50 1.01
C TRP A 321 -14.22 5.25 0.18
N THR A 322 -13.50 6.14 0.85
CA THR A 322 -12.33 6.86 0.35
C THR A 322 -11.04 6.13 0.74
N SER A 323 -9.92 6.51 0.14
CA SER A 323 -8.63 5.85 0.40
C SER A 323 -8.22 5.92 1.87
N ASP A 324 -8.45 7.04 2.53
CA ASP A 324 -8.16 7.24 3.96
C ASP A 324 -9.03 6.34 4.86
N ARG A 325 -10.35 6.29 4.60
CA ARG A 325 -11.28 5.43 5.36
C ARG A 325 -10.97 3.95 5.19
N MET A 326 -10.60 3.52 3.98
CA MET A 326 -10.21 2.14 3.73
C MET A 326 -8.87 1.80 4.43
N ARG A 327 -7.90 2.72 4.44
CA ARG A 327 -6.64 2.52 5.16
C ARG A 327 -6.86 2.45 6.67
N ASP A 328 -7.70 3.33 7.23
CA ASP A 328 -8.06 3.30 8.64
C ASP A 328 -8.75 1.98 8.99
N TYR A 329 -9.69 1.53 8.17
CA TYR A 329 -10.37 0.27 8.41
C TYR A 329 -9.45 -0.96 8.22
N ALA A 330 -8.49 -0.91 7.29
CA ALA A 330 -7.47 -1.94 7.19
C ALA A 330 -6.61 -1.99 8.48
N MET A 331 -6.25 -0.84 9.05
CA MET A 331 -5.57 -0.77 10.35
C MET A 331 -6.43 -1.39 11.48
N ASP A 332 -7.73 -1.12 11.50
CA ASP A 332 -8.65 -1.74 12.46
C ASP A 332 -8.71 -3.26 12.30
N LEU A 333 -8.71 -3.77 11.07
CA LEU A 333 -8.70 -5.21 10.81
C LEU A 333 -7.38 -5.86 11.26
N ILE A 334 -6.26 -5.17 11.12
CA ILE A 334 -4.96 -5.61 11.65
C ILE A 334 -5.02 -5.62 13.18
N ALA A 335 -5.50 -4.57 13.81
CA ALA A 335 -5.62 -4.47 15.27
C ALA A 335 -6.55 -5.55 15.87
N GLN A 336 -7.57 -5.99 15.11
CA GLN A 336 -8.46 -7.10 15.47
C GLN A 336 -7.86 -8.48 15.16
N GLY A 337 -6.67 -8.56 14.57
CA GLY A 337 -6.04 -9.81 14.16
C GLY A 337 -6.73 -10.51 12.97
N LYS A 338 -7.65 -9.82 12.27
CA LYS A 338 -8.34 -10.34 11.07
C LYS A 338 -7.43 -10.31 9.83
N ILE A 339 -6.60 -9.28 9.72
CA ILE A 339 -5.42 -9.29 8.84
C ILE A 339 -4.25 -9.57 9.77
N SER A 340 -3.61 -10.72 9.62
CA SER A 340 -2.59 -11.16 10.56
C SER A 340 -1.19 -10.94 10.00
N GLY A 341 -0.37 -10.21 10.77
CA GLY A 341 1.05 -10.10 10.52
C GLY A 341 1.85 -11.37 10.78
N LYS A 342 1.23 -12.40 11.41
CA LYS A 342 1.90 -13.67 11.74
C LYS A 342 2.57 -14.31 10.53
N PHE A 343 1.94 -14.23 9.37
CA PHE A 343 2.43 -14.78 8.11
C PHE A 343 3.25 -13.78 7.31
N PHE A 344 3.18 -12.51 7.68
CA PHE A 344 3.93 -11.45 7.05
C PHE A 344 5.34 -11.41 7.65
N LYS A 345 6.29 -11.97 6.91
CA LYS A 345 7.71 -11.97 7.25
C LYS A 345 8.47 -11.15 6.21
N PRO A 346 8.54 -9.82 6.38
CA PRO A 346 9.26 -8.99 5.42
C PRO A 346 10.76 -9.23 5.49
N SER A 347 11.42 -9.12 4.34
CA SER A 347 12.89 -9.11 4.29
C SER A 347 13.38 -7.71 4.62
N MET A 348 14.11 -7.57 5.72
CA MET A 348 14.58 -6.29 6.24
C MET A 348 15.95 -5.93 5.69
N PHE A 349 16.10 -4.68 5.25
CA PHE A 349 17.33 -4.11 4.69
C PHE A 349 17.57 -2.71 5.26
N LYS A 350 18.82 -2.25 5.17
CA LYS A 350 19.15 -0.86 5.44
C LYS A 350 18.89 -0.01 4.19
N PRO A 351 18.60 1.29 4.32
CA PRO A 351 18.44 2.17 3.17
C PRO A 351 19.63 2.15 2.21
N GLU A 352 20.84 2.00 2.73
CA GLU A 352 22.08 1.94 1.94
C GLU A 352 22.16 0.72 1.00
N GLU A 353 21.36 -0.32 1.27
CA GLU A 353 21.28 -1.54 0.47
C GLU A 353 20.29 -1.43 -0.70
N ILE A 354 19.62 -0.29 -0.88
CA ILE A 354 18.48 -0.13 -1.81
C ILE A 354 18.80 -0.58 -3.25
N VAL A 355 19.99 -0.29 -3.74
CA VAL A 355 20.42 -0.69 -5.10
C VAL A 355 20.40 -2.20 -5.22
N GLN A 356 21.03 -2.90 -4.27
CA GLN A 356 21.06 -4.36 -4.22
C GLN A 356 19.66 -4.95 -4.07
N VAL A 357 18.83 -4.35 -3.23
CA VAL A 357 17.44 -4.81 -2.98
C VAL A 357 16.60 -4.69 -4.24
N TYR A 358 16.69 -3.58 -4.97
CA TYR A 358 15.98 -3.41 -6.23
C TYR A 358 16.44 -4.42 -7.29
N GLU A 359 17.75 -4.69 -7.39
CA GLU A 359 18.25 -5.76 -8.26
C GLU A 359 17.71 -7.15 -7.88
N MET A 360 17.69 -7.46 -6.58
CA MET A 360 17.13 -8.73 -6.08
C MET A 360 15.66 -8.87 -6.45
N ILE A 361 14.85 -7.83 -6.24
CA ILE A 361 13.41 -7.85 -6.58
C ILE A 361 13.23 -8.00 -8.10
N ALA A 362 13.97 -7.24 -8.90
CA ALA A 362 13.89 -7.30 -10.36
C ALA A 362 14.26 -8.68 -10.92
N LYS A 363 15.22 -9.37 -10.27
CA LYS A 363 15.64 -10.75 -10.61
C LYS A 363 14.75 -11.83 -9.96
N ARG A 364 13.71 -11.45 -9.21
CA ARG A 364 12.85 -12.36 -8.42
C ARG A 364 13.65 -13.27 -7.50
N ASP A 365 14.65 -12.71 -6.81
CA ASP A 365 15.52 -13.46 -5.91
C ASP A 365 14.68 -14.12 -4.79
N PRO A 366 14.84 -15.43 -4.57
CA PRO A 366 14.04 -16.16 -3.56
C PRO A 366 14.31 -15.73 -2.12
N ARG A 367 15.36 -14.96 -1.85
CA ARG A 367 15.64 -14.40 -0.53
C ARG A 367 14.69 -13.24 -0.18
N ILE A 368 14.05 -12.61 -1.18
CA ILE A 368 12.97 -11.67 -0.92
C ILE A 368 11.71 -12.47 -0.56
N GLY A 369 11.21 -12.24 0.65
CA GLY A 369 9.97 -12.83 1.14
C GLY A 369 8.74 -12.27 0.42
N MET A 370 7.64 -12.08 1.15
CA MET A 370 6.42 -11.48 0.57
C MET A 370 6.62 -10.00 0.22
N GLN A 371 7.45 -9.28 1.00
CA GLN A 371 7.81 -7.89 0.79
C GLN A 371 9.22 -7.60 1.28
N ALA A 372 9.94 -6.71 0.63
CA ALA A 372 11.15 -6.10 1.16
C ALA A 372 10.80 -4.80 1.90
N MET A 373 11.48 -4.53 3.00
CA MET A 373 11.32 -3.31 3.78
C MET A 373 12.66 -2.69 4.12
N LEU A 374 12.70 -1.36 4.12
CA LEU A 374 13.84 -0.60 4.60
C LEU A 374 13.61 -0.22 6.07
N LYS A 375 14.59 -0.49 6.91
CA LYS A 375 14.63 -0.06 8.30
C LYS A 375 15.50 1.18 8.41
N TRP A 376 14.91 2.28 8.81
CA TRP A 376 15.57 3.56 9.06
C TRP A 376 15.95 3.66 10.53
N ASP A 377 17.11 4.22 10.83
CA ASP A 377 17.62 4.37 12.23
C ASP A 377 17.07 5.66 12.89
#